data_b9cd84dcffa055a8bb183361e79b501b
#
_entry.id   b9cd84dcffa055a8bb183361e79b501b
#
_cell.length_a   1.000
_cell.length_b   1.000
_cell.length_c   1.000
_cell.angle_alpha   90.00
_cell.angle_beta   90.00
_cell.angle_gamma   90.00
#
_symmetry.space_group_name_H-M   'P 1'
#
loop_
_entity.id
_entity.type
_entity.pdbx_description
1 polymer ?
#
loop_
_entity_poly.entity_id
_entity_poly.type
_entity_poly.pdbx_seq_one_letter_code
_entity_poly.pdbx_strand_id
1 'polypeptide(L)'
;MSIHSYEELAALHAISKILAQPMDLREQLEKILHEMSLRLGMQRGMISLLDHEKKEAWLDIAHDVNIDGMEVTYKPGEGITGKVAETGRPMAVANLGQETHFLDRTGARRHLNRAELSFLCVPIIYDERVVGVLSADKVAKQVEDLEKELAMMSSVAELMAKAVHIRALEEENRRLRKIVGQQHAPSTDIIGHSKAIQEVFGLVAQVSDSNTTVLITGETGTGKELIARAIHN
;
A
#
# COMPACT_ATOMS: atom_id res chain seq x y z
N MET A 1 8.57 13.52 -33.64
CA MET A 1 8.30 12.82 -32.37
C MET A 1 9.44 11.84 -32.15
N SER A 2 10.19 11.98 -31.08
CA SER A 2 11.28 11.02 -30.77
C SER A 2 10.68 9.67 -30.35
N ILE A 3 11.40 8.59 -30.54
CA ILE A 3 10.98 7.22 -30.14
C ILE A 3 10.61 7.20 -28.63
N HIS A 4 11.36 7.91 -27.80
CA HIS A 4 11.10 8.07 -26.35
C HIS A 4 9.72 8.69 -26.07
N SER A 5 9.34 9.74 -26.80
CA SER A 5 8.03 10.40 -26.63
C SER A 5 6.86 9.48 -27.00
N TYR A 6 7.06 8.52 -27.89
CA TYR A 6 6.05 7.53 -28.24
C TYR A 6 5.86 6.47 -27.13
N GLU A 7 6.94 5.97 -26.56
CA GLU A 7 6.92 4.98 -25.47
C GLU A 7 6.28 5.55 -24.19
N GLU A 8 6.60 6.82 -23.87
CA GLU A 8 5.99 7.54 -22.75
C GLU A 8 4.46 7.69 -22.93
N LEU A 9 4.02 8.11 -24.11
CA LEU A 9 2.60 8.23 -24.43
C LEU A 9 1.89 6.86 -24.41
N ALA A 10 2.54 5.82 -24.94
CA ALA A 10 2.03 4.46 -24.92
C ALA A 10 1.90 3.92 -23.49
N ALA A 11 2.84 4.26 -22.58
CA ALA A 11 2.77 3.90 -21.18
C ALA A 11 1.57 4.58 -20.49
N LEU A 12 1.40 5.90 -20.64
CA LEU A 12 0.26 6.63 -20.06
C LEU A 12 -1.07 6.09 -20.57
N HIS A 13 -1.15 5.77 -21.87
CA HIS A 13 -2.36 5.17 -22.46
C HIS A 13 -2.65 3.78 -21.88
N ALA A 14 -1.63 2.92 -21.73
CA ALA A 14 -1.78 1.60 -21.13
C ALA A 14 -2.26 1.71 -19.66
N ILE A 15 -1.67 2.61 -18.88
CA ILE A 15 -2.05 2.89 -17.49
C ILE A 15 -3.50 3.37 -17.42
N SER A 16 -3.90 4.31 -18.28
CA SER A 16 -5.29 4.79 -18.34
C SER A 16 -6.28 3.67 -18.65
N LYS A 17 -5.91 2.72 -19.53
CA LYS A 17 -6.73 1.54 -19.82
C LYS A 17 -6.86 0.62 -18.61
N ILE A 18 -5.79 0.40 -17.85
CA ILE A 18 -5.82 -0.42 -16.64
C ILE A 18 -6.76 0.21 -15.61
N LEU A 19 -6.66 1.53 -15.39
CA LEU A 19 -7.52 2.26 -14.46
C LEU A 19 -9.01 2.26 -14.85
N ALA A 20 -9.33 2.08 -16.12
CA ALA A 20 -10.70 1.98 -16.63
C ALA A 20 -11.29 0.56 -16.53
N GLN A 21 -10.51 -0.47 -16.21
CA GLN A 21 -10.99 -1.85 -16.13
C GLN A 21 -11.67 -2.14 -14.79
N PRO A 22 -12.77 -2.90 -14.77
CA PRO A 22 -13.41 -3.35 -13.53
C PRO A 22 -12.60 -4.50 -12.92
N MET A 23 -11.63 -4.17 -12.08
CA MET A 23 -10.81 -5.12 -11.34
C MET A 23 -10.50 -4.60 -9.95
N ASP A 24 -9.96 -5.44 -9.08
CA ASP A 24 -9.51 -5.04 -7.76
C ASP A 24 -8.45 -3.93 -7.83
N LEU A 25 -8.55 -2.95 -6.92
CA LEU A 25 -7.66 -1.79 -6.90
C LEU A 25 -6.19 -2.19 -6.69
N ARG A 26 -5.94 -3.19 -5.86
CA ARG A 26 -4.58 -3.70 -5.65
C ARG A 26 -4.01 -4.28 -6.94
N GLU A 27 -4.80 -5.10 -7.63
CA GLU A 27 -4.40 -5.68 -8.92
C GLU A 27 -4.17 -4.59 -9.99
N GLN A 28 -5.00 -3.53 -10.01
CA GLN A 28 -4.77 -2.38 -10.89
C GLN A 28 -3.42 -1.72 -10.64
N LEU A 29 -3.10 -1.43 -9.39
CA LEU A 29 -1.87 -0.76 -9.00
C LEU A 29 -0.64 -1.62 -9.26
N GLU A 30 -0.71 -2.94 -9.01
CA GLU A 30 0.34 -3.90 -9.37
C GLU A 30 0.59 -3.93 -10.88
N LYS A 31 -0.46 -3.94 -11.71
CA LYS A 31 -0.34 -3.86 -13.17
C LYS A 31 0.26 -2.55 -13.65
N ILE A 32 -0.06 -1.43 -13.00
CA ILE A 32 0.55 -0.12 -13.33
C ILE A 32 2.05 -0.15 -13.07
N LEU A 33 2.48 -0.67 -11.91
CA LEU A 33 3.91 -0.81 -11.62
C LEU A 33 4.61 -1.72 -12.63
N HIS A 34 3.95 -2.80 -13.07
CA HIS A 34 4.46 -3.66 -14.14
C HIS A 34 4.61 -2.92 -15.47
N GLU A 35 3.62 -2.13 -15.90
CA GLU A 35 3.71 -1.32 -17.12
C GLU A 35 4.81 -0.26 -17.04
N MET A 36 5.02 0.34 -15.87
CA MET A 36 6.14 1.26 -15.63
C MET A 36 7.49 0.55 -15.79
N SER A 37 7.63 -0.66 -15.27
CA SER A 37 8.83 -1.47 -15.44
C SER A 37 9.07 -1.81 -16.92
N LEU A 38 8.05 -2.30 -17.61
CA LEU A 38 8.13 -2.77 -18.98
C LEU A 38 8.41 -1.65 -19.99
N ARG A 39 7.69 -0.52 -19.89
CA ARG A 39 7.72 0.55 -20.91
C ARG A 39 8.63 1.71 -20.57
N LEU A 40 8.77 2.02 -19.29
CA LEU A 40 9.56 3.14 -18.82
C LEU A 40 10.92 2.71 -18.24
N GLY A 41 11.16 1.41 -18.09
CA GLY A 41 12.37 0.86 -17.46
C GLY A 41 12.50 1.24 -15.98
N MET A 42 11.37 1.56 -15.31
CA MET A 42 11.30 1.88 -13.89
C MET A 42 11.14 0.59 -13.08
N GLN A 43 12.23 0.07 -12.58
CA GLN A 43 12.28 -1.20 -11.87
C GLN A 43 11.94 -1.05 -10.38
N ARG A 44 11.56 -2.15 -9.74
CA ARG A 44 11.25 -2.19 -8.30
C ARG A 44 10.32 -1.07 -7.87
N GLY A 45 9.27 -0.85 -8.68
CA GLY A 45 8.24 0.13 -8.39
C GLY A 45 7.54 -0.19 -7.06
N MET A 46 7.34 0.84 -6.24
CA MET A 46 6.71 0.71 -4.93
C MET A 46 5.69 1.82 -4.71
N ILE A 47 4.55 1.47 -4.13
CA ILE A 47 3.54 2.41 -3.67
C ILE A 47 3.47 2.31 -2.15
N SER A 48 3.73 3.42 -1.49
CA SER A 48 3.53 3.57 -0.05
C SER A 48 2.29 4.43 0.19
N LEU A 49 1.36 3.96 1.01
CA LEU A 49 0.16 4.70 1.41
C LEU A 49 0.46 5.58 2.63
N LEU A 50 -0.20 6.74 2.74
CA LEU A 50 0.00 7.65 3.86
C LEU A 50 -1.09 7.47 4.91
N ASP A 51 -0.70 7.17 6.15
CA ASP A 51 -1.56 7.24 7.33
C ASP A 51 -1.64 8.71 7.78
N HIS A 52 -2.81 9.33 7.60
CA HIS A 52 -2.99 10.74 7.92
C HIS A 52 -2.96 11.05 9.42
N GLU A 53 -3.32 10.08 10.27
CA GLU A 53 -3.28 10.26 11.74
C GLU A 53 -1.84 10.18 12.25
N LYS A 54 -1.10 9.17 11.83
CA LYS A 54 0.30 8.95 12.23
C LYS A 54 1.28 9.77 11.41
N LYS A 55 0.85 10.27 10.24
CA LYS A 55 1.70 10.92 9.22
C LYS A 55 2.84 10.01 8.73
N GLU A 56 2.70 8.70 8.85
CA GLU A 56 3.68 7.72 8.40
C GLU A 56 3.27 7.16 7.03
N ALA A 57 4.25 6.93 6.16
CA ALA A 57 4.03 6.23 4.90
C ALA A 57 4.38 4.75 5.09
N TRP A 58 3.46 3.84 4.79
CA TRP A 58 3.72 2.40 4.82
C TRP A 58 3.66 1.80 3.42
N LEU A 59 4.57 0.87 3.15
CA LEU A 59 4.63 0.15 1.88
C LEU A 59 3.43 -0.81 1.76
N ASP A 60 2.58 -0.61 0.75
CA ASP A 60 1.41 -1.44 0.48
C ASP A 60 1.63 -2.36 -0.73
N ILE A 61 2.22 -1.84 -1.80
CA ILE A 61 2.38 -2.56 -3.06
C ILE A 61 3.81 -2.40 -3.57
N ALA A 62 4.39 -3.49 -4.07
CA ALA A 62 5.68 -3.50 -4.73
C ALA A 62 5.67 -4.42 -5.96
N HIS A 63 6.43 -4.06 -6.98
CA HIS A 63 6.70 -4.86 -8.18
C HIS A 63 8.17 -5.29 -8.21
N ASP A 64 8.42 -6.53 -8.54
CA ASP A 64 9.76 -7.17 -8.54
C ASP A 64 10.48 -7.13 -7.17
N VAL A 65 9.71 -7.00 -6.09
CA VAL A 65 10.19 -7.05 -4.70
C VAL A 65 9.23 -7.87 -3.87
N ASN A 66 9.72 -8.92 -3.22
CA ASN A 66 8.90 -9.65 -2.27
C ASN A 66 8.79 -8.87 -0.96
N ILE A 67 7.57 -8.48 -0.61
CA ILE A 67 7.23 -7.74 0.61
C ILE A 67 6.33 -8.55 1.55
N ASP A 68 6.09 -9.84 1.26
CA ASP A 68 5.20 -10.68 2.07
C ASP A 68 5.69 -10.77 3.52
N GLY A 69 4.81 -10.41 4.44
CA GLY A 69 5.11 -10.40 5.87
C GLY A 69 6.03 -9.26 6.32
N MET A 70 6.37 -8.30 5.46
CA MET A 70 7.16 -7.14 5.83
C MET A 70 6.25 -5.97 6.25
N GLU A 71 6.55 -5.38 7.40
CA GLU A 71 6.00 -4.09 7.80
C GLU A 71 7.05 -3.01 7.55
N VAL A 72 6.96 -2.35 6.40
CA VAL A 72 7.89 -1.28 6.03
C VAL A 72 7.18 0.07 6.16
N THR A 73 7.64 0.90 7.07
CA THR A 73 7.11 2.24 7.32
C THR A 73 8.22 3.29 7.24
N TYR A 74 7.85 4.50 6.86
CA TYR A 74 8.72 5.67 6.83
C TYR A 74 8.06 6.81 7.61
N LYS A 75 8.76 7.35 8.61
CA LYS A 75 8.33 8.52 9.36
C LYS A 75 8.47 9.79 8.51
N PRO A 76 7.76 10.89 8.88
CA PRO A 76 7.97 12.19 8.24
C PRO A 76 9.45 12.56 8.22
N GLY A 77 9.94 13.01 7.05
CA GLY A 77 11.34 13.38 6.84
C GLY A 77 12.34 12.22 6.81
N GLU A 78 11.92 10.99 7.06
CA GLU A 78 12.80 9.84 7.14
C GLU A 78 13.15 9.28 5.75
N GLY A 79 14.41 9.31 5.40
CA GLY A 79 14.89 8.88 4.07
C GLY A 79 14.32 9.72 2.94
N ILE A 80 14.33 9.18 1.73
CA ILE A 80 13.78 9.86 0.54
C ILE A 80 12.24 9.78 0.59
N THR A 81 11.69 8.60 0.83
CA THR A 81 10.23 8.36 0.84
C THR A 81 9.53 9.20 1.89
N GLY A 82 10.04 9.25 3.14
CA GLY A 82 9.45 10.06 4.20
C GLY A 82 9.56 11.57 3.94
N LYS A 83 10.63 12.04 3.29
CA LYS A 83 10.77 13.44 2.86
C LYS A 83 9.76 13.82 1.78
N VAL A 84 9.55 12.95 0.79
CA VAL A 84 8.55 13.17 -0.26
C VAL A 84 7.12 13.14 0.33
N ALA A 85 6.84 12.21 1.23
CA ALA A 85 5.56 12.14 1.94
C ALA A 85 5.26 13.41 2.75
N GLU A 86 6.26 13.97 3.42
CA GLU A 86 6.14 15.17 4.25
C GLU A 86 6.02 16.44 3.43
N THR A 87 6.88 16.59 2.41
CA THR A 87 7.01 17.86 1.67
C THR A 87 6.07 17.97 0.47
N GLY A 88 5.54 16.85 -0.01
CA GLY A 88 4.77 16.79 -1.27
C GLY A 88 5.61 17.18 -2.50
N ARG A 89 6.94 17.12 -2.41
CA ARG A 89 7.85 17.49 -3.50
C ARG A 89 8.55 16.26 -4.07
N PRO A 90 8.59 16.10 -5.41
CA PRO A 90 9.33 15.04 -6.05
C PRO A 90 10.83 15.10 -5.73
N MET A 91 11.48 13.95 -5.63
CA MET A 91 12.91 13.83 -5.41
C MET A 91 13.51 12.77 -6.34
N ALA A 92 14.67 13.07 -6.91
CA ALA A 92 15.48 12.13 -7.66
C ALA A 92 16.88 12.05 -7.06
N VAL A 93 17.42 10.84 -7.00
CA VAL A 93 18.79 10.53 -6.59
C VAL A 93 19.51 9.91 -7.78
N ALA A 94 20.51 10.60 -8.31
CA ALA A 94 21.22 10.14 -9.51
C ALA A 94 22.09 8.89 -9.27
N ASN A 95 22.64 8.76 -8.07
CA ASN A 95 23.52 7.67 -7.68
C ASN A 95 23.22 7.22 -6.27
N LEU A 96 22.55 6.06 -6.13
CA LEU A 96 22.21 5.50 -4.83
C LEU A 96 23.42 5.07 -3.99
N GLY A 97 24.57 4.83 -4.65
CA GLY A 97 25.80 4.48 -3.94
C GLY A 97 26.39 5.64 -3.13
N GLN A 98 26.07 6.87 -3.50
CA GLN A 98 26.55 8.10 -2.85
C GLN A 98 25.49 8.73 -1.92
N GLU A 99 24.25 8.23 -1.93
CA GLU A 99 23.16 8.81 -1.15
C GLU A 99 23.10 8.19 0.26
N THR A 100 23.46 8.98 1.24
CA THR A 100 23.53 8.54 2.66
C THR A 100 22.16 8.46 3.33
N HIS A 101 21.17 9.20 2.82
CA HIS A 101 19.80 9.21 3.37
C HIS A 101 18.88 8.17 2.74
N PHE A 102 19.39 7.38 1.78
CA PHE A 102 18.59 6.33 1.19
C PHE A 102 18.46 5.13 2.13
N LEU A 103 17.24 4.73 2.43
CA LEU A 103 16.93 3.60 3.30
C LEU A 103 16.42 2.43 2.46
N ASP A 104 17.24 1.37 2.35
CA ASP A 104 16.84 0.12 1.69
C ASP A 104 16.11 -0.82 2.66
N ARG A 105 14.94 -0.41 3.15
CA ARG A 105 14.19 -1.16 4.17
C ARG A 105 13.67 -2.50 3.68
N THR A 106 13.39 -2.63 2.39
CA THR A 106 13.00 -3.90 1.78
C THR A 106 14.19 -4.83 1.55
N GLY A 107 15.41 -4.30 1.58
CA GLY A 107 16.63 -5.04 1.23
C GLY A 107 16.71 -5.45 -0.24
N ALA A 108 15.83 -4.95 -1.09
CA ALA A 108 15.74 -5.32 -2.50
C ALA A 108 16.99 -4.96 -3.33
N ARG A 109 17.85 -4.09 -2.79
CA ARG A 109 19.05 -3.59 -3.48
C ARG A 109 20.35 -4.10 -2.88
N ARG A 110 20.29 -5.07 -1.94
CA ARG A 110 21.48 -5.59 -1.23
C ARG A 110 22.51 -6.24 -2.15
N HIS A 111 22.04 -6.85 -3.24
CA HIS A 111 22.87 -7.58 -4.19
C HIS A 111 23.13 -6.81 -5.50
N LEU A 112 22.72 -5.53 -5.56
CA LEU A 112 22.85 -4.70 -6.75
C LEU A 112 24.00 -3.71 -6.60
N ASN A 113 24.61 -3.33 -7.73
CA ASN A 113 25.55 -2.23 -7.77
C ASN A 113 24.79 -0.90 -7.64
N ARG A 114 24.70 -0.37 -6.43
CA ARG A 114 23.95 0.87 -6.12
C ARG A 114 24.50 2.09 -6.83
N ALA A 115 25.76 2.06 -7.26
CA ALA A 115 26.36 3.17 -8.03
C ALA A 115 25.82 3.27 -9.47
N GLU A 116 25.21 2.21 -9.97
CA GLU A 116 24.57 2.16 -11.29
C GLU A 116 23.06 2.42 -11.24
N LEU A 117 22.54 2.72 -10.06
CA LEU A 117 21.10 2.94 -9.85
C LEU A 117 20.83 4.40 -9.50
N SER A 118 19.83 4.95 -10.17
CA SER A 118 19.10 6.15 -9.76
C SER A 118 17.83 5.76 -9.05
N PHE A 119 17.35 6.61 -8.16
CA PHE A 119 16.09 6.43 -7.44
C PHE A 119 15.19 7.62 -7.66
N LEU A 120 13.98 7.37 -8.09
CA LEU A 120 12.94 8.37 -8.32
C LEU A 120 11.85 8.19 -7.28
N CYS A 121 11.37 9.28 -6.74
CA CYS A 121 10.33 9.27 -5.71
C CYS A 121 9.42 10.48 -5.88
N VAL A 122 8.13 10.27 -6.10
CA VAL A 122 7.16 11.32 -6.32
C VAL A 122 5.96 11.18 -5.37
N PRO A 123 5.36 12.28 -4.92
CA PRO A 123 4.14 12.23 -4.15
C PRO A 123 2.96 11.83 -5.04
N ILE A 124 2.02 11.10 -4.48
CA ILE A 124 0.71 10.86 -5.07
C ILE A 124 -0.25 11.81 -4.37
N ILE A 125 -0.74 12.81 -5.11
CA ILE A 125 -1.56 13.90 -4.57
C ILE A 125 -3.00 13.75 -5.07
N TYR A 126 -3.94 13.72 -4.14
CA TYR A 126 -5.37 13.74 -4.42
C TYR A 126 -6.03 14.80 -3.55
N ASP A 127 -6.81 15.70 -4.16
CA ASP A 127 -7.49 16.81 -3.50
C ASP A 127 -6.53 17.64 -2.60
N GLU A 128 -5.41 18.08 -3.21
CA GLU A 128 -4.34 18.88 -2.59
C GLU A 128 -3.62 18.20 -1.41
N ARG A 129 -3.86 16.91 -1.17
CA ARG A 129 -3.24 16.15 -0.09
C ARG A 129 -2.39 15.01 -0.63
N VAL A 130 -1.26 14.78 0.01
CA VAL A 130 -0.45 13.59 -0.27
C VAL A 130 -1.18 12.38 0.30
N VAL A 131 -1.62 11.47 -0.58
CA VAL A 131 -2.30 10.21 -0.20
C VAL A 131 -1.36 9.02 -0.24
N GLY A 132 -0.19 9.19 -0.83
CA GLY A 132 0.83 8.16 -0.93
C GLY A 132 2.08 8.66 -1.62
N VAL A 133 3.01 7.75 -1.82
CA VAL A 133 4.30 7.99 -2.49
C VAL A 133 4.55 6.88 -3.50
N LEU A 134 4.91 7.25 -4.72
CA LEU A 134 5.36 6.34 -5.76
C LEU A 134 6.87 6.42 -5.86
N SER A 135 7.56 5.30 -5.82
CA SER A 135 9.02 5.24 -5.98
C SER A 135 9.43 4.13 -6.92
N ALA A 136 10.53 4.32 -7.62
CA ALA A 136 11.12 3.31 -8.50
C ALA A 136 12.62 3.53 -8.67
N ASP A 137 13.30 2.45 -9.02
CA ASP A 137 14.70 2.51 -9.44
C ASP A 137 14.78 2.60 -10.97
N LYS A 138 15.84 3.22 -11.41
CA LYS A 138 16.23 3.26 -12.83
C LYS A 138 17.72 3.05 -12.97
N VAL A 139 18.18 2.54 -14.11
CA VAL A 139 19.61 2.52 -14.41
C VAL A 139 20.11 3.96 -14.45
N ALA A 140 21.22 4.23 -13.76
CA ALA A 140 21.76 5.57 -13.58
C ALA A 140 21.93 6.29 -14.92
N LYS A 141 21.39 7.50 -14.98
CA LYS A 141 21.45 8.41 -16.13
C LYS A 141 22.06 9.73 -15.70
N GLN A 142 22.32 10.60 -16.68
CA GLN A 142 22.73 11.97 -16.39
C GLN A 142 21.59 12.73 -15.69
N VAL A 143 21.93 13.73 -14.89
CA VAL A 143 20.97 14.48 -14.06
C VAL A 143 19.84 15.09 -14.90
N GLU A 144 20.17 15.59 -16.10
CA GLU A 144 19.19 16.19 -17.04
C GLU A 144 18.12 15.19 -17.53
N ASP A 145 18.48 13.91 -17.64
CA ASP A 145 17.51 12.86 -17.97
C ASP A 145 16.58 12.55 -16.79
N LEU A 146 17.05 12.72 -15.55
CA LEU A 146 16.25 12.43 -14.35
C LEU A 146 15.09 13.39 -14.15
N GLU A 147 15.18 14.64 -14.56
CA GLU A 147 14.09 15.61 -14.49
C GLU A 147 12.91 15.18 -15.37
N LYS A 148 13.21 14.69 -16.59
CA LYS A 148 12.18 14.17 -17.51
C LYS A 148 11.54 12.90 -16.96
N GLU A 149 12.35 11.99 -16.42
CA GLU A 149 11.88 10.76 -15.81
C GLU A 149 11.00 11.04 -14.57
N LEU A 150 11.38 12.03 -13.77
CA LEU A 150 10.62 12.47 -12.62
C LEU A 150 9.27 13.09 -13.03
N ALA A 151 9.27 13.91 -14.09
CA ALA A 151 8.04 14.48 -14.65
C ALA A 151 7.11 13.39 -15.19
N MET A 152 7.66 12.39 -15.89
CA MET A 152 6.90 11.25 -16.39
C MET A 152 6.29 10.43 -15.24
N MET A 153 7.08 10.14 -14.21
CA MET A 153 6.61 9.43 -13.03
C MET A 153 5.55 10.22 -12.26
N SER A 154 5.67 11.55 -12.21
CA SER A 154 4.64 12.42 -11.63
C SER A 154 3.33 12.35 -12.41
N SER A 155 3.36 12.29 -13.75
CA SER A 155 2.16 12.10 -14.57
C SER A 155 1.50 10.74 -14.30
N VAL A 156 2.27 9.69 -14.09
CA VAL A 156 1.73 8.39 -13.66
C VAL A 156 1.08 8.50 -12.28
N ALA A 157 1.74 9.16 -11.32
CA ALA A 157 1.21 9.37 -9.98
C ALA A 157 -0.12 10.15 -10.00
N GLU A 158 -0.25 11.17 -10.86
CA GLU A 158 -1.50 11.91 -11.04
C GLU A 158 -2.63 11.01 -11.58
N LEU A 159 -2.36 10.18 -12.58
CA LEU A 159 -3.35 9.26 -13.13
C LEU A 159 -3.87 8.26 -12.09
N MET A 160 -2.99 7.74 -11.23
CA MET A 160 -3.37 6.75 -10.23
C MET A 160 -3.85 7.34 -8.89
N ALA A 161 -3.79 8.66 -8.70
CA ALA A 161 -4.05 9.32 -7.43
C ALA A 161 -5.40 8.95 -6.81
N LYS A 162 -6.48 8.94 -7.62
CA LYS A 162 -7.82 8.55 -7.14
C LYS A 162 -7.86 7.08 -6.70
N ALA A 163 -7.25 6.17 -7.47
CA ALA A 163 -7.21 4.75 -7.14
C ALA A 163 -6.43 4.52 -5.83
N VAL A 164 -5.28 5.19 -5.67
CA VAL A 164 -4.47 5.13 -4.45
C VAL A 164 -5.23 5.72 -3.25
N HIS A 165 -5.95 6.82 -3.43
CA HIS A 165 -6.78 7.39 -2.35
C HIS A 165 -7.86 6.42 -1.88
N ILE A 166 -8.60 5.80 -2.82
CA ILE A 166 -9.62 4.79 -2.48
C ILE A 166 -8.96 3.61 -1.77
N ARG A 167 -7.81 3.13 -2.26
CA ARG A 167 -7.06 2.04 -1.63
C ARG A 167 -6.64 2.38 -0.20
N ALA A 168 -6.16 3.59 0.04
CA ALA A 168 -5.79 4.05 1.38
C ALA A 168 -7.00 4.01 2.35
N LEU A 169 -8.18 4.47 1.88
CA LEU A 169 -9.41 4.43 2.67
C LEU A 169 -9.90 2.99 2.96
N GLU A 170 -9.77 2.08 1.99
CA GLU A 170 -10.10 0.66 2.20
C GLU A 170 -9.22 0.02 3.26
N GLU A 171 -7.90 0.27 3.22
CA GLU A 171 -6.96 -0.25 4.21
C GLU A 171 -7.20 0.34 5.59
N GLU A 172 -7.47 1.64 5.68
CA GLU A 172 -7.83 2.30 6.93
C GLU A 172 -9.13 1.71 7.51
N ASN A 173 -10.16 1.55 6.68
CA ASN A 173 -11.42 0.93 7.11
C ASN A 173 -11.22 -0.52 7.58
N ARG A 174 -10.42 -1.30 6.87
CA ARG A 174 -10.06 -2.67 7.27
C ARG A 174 -9.36 -2.70 8.62
N ARG A 175 -8.46 -1.75 8.86
CA ARG A 175 -7.71 -1.62 10.11
C ARG A 175 -8.63 -1.21 11.27
N LEU A 176 -9.49 -0.20 11.04
CA LEU A 176 -10.47 0.24 12.04
C LEU A 176 -11.45 -0.88 12.41
N ARG A 177 -11.95 -1.64 11.44
CA ARG A 177 -12.80 -2.81 11.69
C ARG A 177 -12.10 -3.88 12.53
N LYS A 178 -10.79 -4.12 12.35
CA LYS A 178 -10.03 -5.03 13.21
C LYS A 178 -9.93 -4.52 14.65
N ILE A 179 -9.72 -3.23 14.85
CA ILE A 179 -9.66 -2.60 16.18
C ILE A 179 -11.02 -2.68 16.86
N VAL A 180 -12.10 -2.32 16.15
CA VAL A 180 -13.47 -2.39 16.66
C VAL A 180 -13.87 -3.85 16.94
N GLY A 181 -13.54 -4.78 16.05
CA GLY A 181 -13.79 -6.21 16.28
C GLY A 181 -13.01 -6.79 17.45
N GLN A 182 -11.81 -6.25 17.77
CA GLN A 182 -11.07 -6.61 18.98
C GLN A 182 -11.65 -5.96 20.25
N GLN A 183 -12.27 -4.77 20.14
CA GLN A 183 -12.94 -4.10 21.26
C GLN A 183 -14.35 -4.66 21.50
N HIS A 184 -14.97 -5.27 20.50
CA HIS A 184 -16.24 -6.00 20.59
C HIS A 184 -16.02 -7.53 20.67
N ALA A 185 -14.80 -7.99 21.01
CA ALA A 185 -14.73 -9.29 21.65
C ALA A 185 -15.63 -9.17 22.88
N PRO A 186 -16.77 -9.87 22.92
CA PRO A 186 -17.68 -9.73 24.05
C PRO A 186 -16.85 -9.95 25.29
N SER A 187 -17.09 -9.13 26.33
CA SER A 187 -16.50 -9.25 27.67
C SER A 187 -17.01 -10.55 28.31
N THR A 188 -16.70 -11.65 27.68
CA THR A 188 -17.02 -12.99 28.09
C THR A 188 -15.76 -13.66 28.54
N ASP A 189 -15.85 -14.42 29.63
CA ASP A 189 -14.79 -15.27 30.19
C ASP A 189 -14.32 -16.39 29.20
N ILE A 190 -14.53 -16.20 27.87
CA ILE A 190 -14.18 -17.17 26.84
C ILE A 190 -12.73 -16.93 26.42
N ILE A 191 -11.83 -17.77 26.90
CA ILE A 191 -10.43 -17.77 26.52
C ILE A 191 -10.23 -18.78 25.38
N GLY A 192 -9.83 -18.33 24.19
CA GLY A 192 -9.52 -19.20 23.06
C GLY A 192 -8.98 -18.44 21.85
N HIS A 193 -7.92 -18.98 21.24
CA HIS A 193 -7.26 -18.39 20.05
C HIS A 193 -7.30 -19.33 18.84
N SER A 194 -8.07 -20.43 18.91
CA SER A 194 -8.22 -21.32 17.74
C SER A 194 -9.00 -20.63 16.62
N LYS A 195 -8.70 -20.98 15.39
CA LYS A 195 -9.39 -20.44 14.20
C LYS A 195 -10.91 -20.66 14.28
N ALA A 196 -11.32 -21.84 14.77
CA ALA A 196 -12.73 -22.20 14.93
C ALA A 196 -13.47 -21.28 15.92
N ILE A 197 -12.87 -20.94 17.06
CA ILE A 197 -13.52 -20.05 18.04
C ILE A 197 -13.54 -18.59 17.54
N GLN A 198 -12.56 -18.18 16.75
CA GLN A 198 -12.57 -16.85 16.14
C GLN A 198 -13.65 -16.70 15.06
N GLU A 199 -13.93 -17.77 14.30
CA GLU A 199 -15.06 -17.82 13.37
C GLU A 199 -16.40 -17.68 14.12
N VAL A 200 -16.55 -18.36 15.26
CA VAL A 200 -17.74 -18.23 16.13
C VAL A 200 -17.87 -16.80 16.66
N PHE A 201 -16.81 -16.15 17.12
CA PHE A 201 -16.85 -14.75 17.56
C PHE A 201 -17.24 -13.79 16.43
N GLY A 202 -16.79 -14.05 15.20
CA GLY A 202 -17.21 -13.29 14.02
C GLY A 202 -18.73 -13.39 13.78
N LEU A 203 -19.31 -14.57 13.94
CA LEU A 203 -20.76 -14.77 13.84
C LEU A 203 -21.52 -14.11 14.99
N VAL A 204 -21.01 -14.19 16.22
CA VAL A 204 -21.60 -13.50 17.39
C VAL A 204 -21.68 -12.00 17.13
N ALA A 205 -20.60 -11.38 16.69
CA ALA A 205 -20.56 -9.95 16.38
C ALA A 205 -21.55 -9.53 15.28
N GLN A 206 -21.85 -10.42 14.33
CA GLN A 206 -22.82 -10.13 13.26
C GLN A 206 -24.28 -10.16 13.75
N VAL A 207 -24.58 -10.97 14.78
CA VAL A 207 -25.96 -11.16 15.24
C VAL A 207 -26.28 -10.36 16.49
N SER A 208 -25.29 -9.87 17.24
CA SER A 208 -25.49 -9.12 18.51
C SER A 208 -26.31 -7.83 18.33
N ASP A 209 -26.16 -7.16 17.16
CA ASP A 209 -26.90 -5.94 16.83
C ASP A 209 -28.29 -6.22 16.19
N SER A 210 -28.71 -7.47 16.10
CA SER A 210 -29.99 -7.86 15.45
C SER A 210 -30.98 -8.50 16.41
N ASN A 211 -32.28 -8.28 16.15
CA ASN A 211 -33.37 -8.98 16.89
C ASN A 211 -33.66 -10.37 16.32
N THR A 212 -32.70 -11.05 15.74
CA THR A 212 -32.85 -12.35 15.09
C THR A 212 -32.75 -13.48 16.11
N THR A 213 -33.59 -14.51 16.00
CA THR A 213 -33.47 -15.72 16.82
C THR A 213 -32.22 -16.51 16.40
N VAL A 214 -31.33 -16.77 17.35
CA VAL A 214 -30.07 -17.51 17.12
C VAL A 214 -30.16 -18.89 17.77
N LEU A 215 -29.91 -19.96 17.01
CA LEU A 215 -29.78 -21.31 17.50
C LEU A 215 -28.30 -21.67 17.68
N ILE A 216 -27.91 -22.01 18.93
CA ILE A 216 -26.55 -22.43 19.25
C ILE A 216 -26.51 -23.95 19.42
N THR A 217 -25.74 -24.65 18.60
CA THR A 217 -25.58 -26.11 18.64
C THR A 217 -24.14 -26.51 18.97
N GLY A 218 -23.97 -27.68 19.57
CA GLY A 218 -22.67 -28.24 19.91
C GLY A 218 -22.73 -29.29 21.01
N GLU A 219 -21.65 -30.00 21.27
CA GLU A 219 -21.55 -31.03 22.30
C GLU A 219 -21.68 -30.46 23.72
N THR A 220 -22.02 -31.31 24.71
CA THR A 220 -22.09 -30.89 26.11
C THR A 220 -20.70 -30.46 26.60
N GLY A 221 -20.63 -29.33 27.29
CA GLY A 221 -19.36 -28.78 27.81
C GLY A 221 -18.56 -27.89 26.86
N THR A 222 -19.06 -27.62 25.64
CA THR A 222 -18.35 -26.77 24.62
C THR A 222 -18.51 -25.26 24.85
N GLY A 223 -19.08 -24.81 25.97
CA GLY A 223 -19.21 -23.38 26.28
C GLY A 223 -20.36 -22.66 25.60
N LYS A 224 -21.42 -23.36 25.14
CA LYS A 224 -22.61 -22.75 24.50
C LYS A 224 -23.26 -21.64 25.35
N GLU A 225 -23.29 -21.80 26.68
CA GLU A 225 -23.81 -20.80 27.58
C GLU A 225 -23.02 -19.50 27.56
N LEU A 226 -21.70 -19.58 27.44
CA LEU A 226 -20.83 -18.41 27.31
C LEU A 226 -21.07 -17.66 25.99
N ILE A 227 -21.29 -18.42 24.90
CA ILE A 227 -21.67 -17.84 23.61
C ILE A 227 -23.05 -17.16 23.67
N ALA A 228 -24.01 -17.79 24.34
CA ALA A 228 -25.35 -17.19 24.52
C ALA A 228 -25.28 -15.88 25.30
N ARG A 229 -24.48 -15.82 26.37
CA ARG A 229 -24.24 -14.58 27.12
C ARG A 229 -23.55 -13.51 26.26
N ALA A 230 -22.62 -13.94 25.39
CA ALA A 230 -21.91 -13.03 24.50
C ALA A 230 -22.81 -12.39 23.43
N ILE A 231 -23.89 -13.06 23.04
CA ILE A 231 -24.89 -12.52 22.10
C ILE A 231 -25.86 -11.56 22.80
N HIS A 232 -26.08 -11.75 24.09
CA HIS A 232 -27.09 -11.01 24.85
C HIS A 232 -26.58 -9.70 25.47
N ASN A 233 -25.27 -9.60 25.72
CA ASN A 233 -24.62 -8.40 26.28
C ASN A 233 -24.14 -7.44 25.21
#